data_ff3a15c254e820da4ded1a7995d47109
#
_entry.id   ff3a15c254e820da4ded1a7995d47109
#
_cell.length_a   1.000
_cell.length_b   1.000
_cell.length_c   1.000
_cell.angle_alpha   90.00
_cell.angle_beta   90.00
_cell.angle_gamma   90.00
#
_symmetry.space_group_name_H-M   'P 1'
#
loop_
_entity.id
_entity.type
_entity.pdbx_description
1 polymer ?
#
loop_
_entity_poly.entity_id
_entity_poly.type
_entity_poly.pdbx_seq_one_letter_code
_entity_poly.pdbx_strand_id
1 'polypeptide(L)'
;MWIPRPFSAALLALAWLAAPAGAASLMVLSPASAAPGVRALAALYTAKTGIAVTLAGGGRDKIFAALKAGGPADVVVLPTNDLVDTPSVAGMTPLGRIAVGVGVKAGAKVPDVSTPQKFRSALVAAKGVAYADPAAGTSAGKLIDQLLSAPEFKGVRRVPVQGLAMTALASGQADIALQMLPELAANKEVALAGPVPENYVAGVDFSTGIAASTTDALQAQAFIDFLTDRQNAAVWKANGLTPFGN
;
A
#
# COMPACT_ATOMS: atom_id res chain seq x y z
N MET A 1 23.13 -45.95 73.04
CA MET A 1 23.23 -44.50 72.73
C MET A 1 23.04 -44.37 71.22
N TRP A 2 21.82 -44.05 70.80
CA TRP A 2 21.40 -44.06 69.35
C TRP A 2 21.18 -42.63 68.90
N ILE A 3 21.91 -42.21 67.89
CA ILE A 3 21.87 -40.85 67.32
C ILE A 3 21.03 -40.93 66.06
N PRO A 4 19.91 -40.16 65.89
CA PRO A 4 19.14 -40.11 64.65
C PRO A 4 19.81 -39.15 63.67
N ARG A 5 19.92 -39.60 62.45
CA ARG A 5 20.37 -38.77 61.26
C ARG A 5 19.21 -37.89 60.73
N PRO A 6 19.45 -36.64 60.36
CA PRO A 6 18.42 -35.83 59.78
C PRO A 6 18.20 -36.22 58.33
N PHE A 7 16.93 -36.40 57.91
CA PHE A 7 16.49 -36.52 56.53
C PHE A 7 16.53 -35.14 55.91
N SER A 8 17.41 -34.92 54.92
CA SER A 8 17.37 -33.76 54.07
C SER A 8 16.33 -33.97 52.97
N ALA A 9 15.22 -33.25 53.03
CA ALA A 9 14.23 -33.18 51.98
C ALA A 9 14.76 -32.27 50.87
N ALA A 10 15.18 -32.84 49.76
CA ALA A 10 15.51 -32.11 48.54
C ALA A 10 14.20 -31.67 47.85
N LEU A 11 13.87 -30.38 47.91
CA LEU A 11 12.83 -29.77 47.11
C LEU A 11 13.31 -29.74 45.66
N LEU A 12 12.77 -30.62 44.82
CA LEU A 12 12.86 -30.53 43.34
C LEU A 12 11.93 -29.38 42.89
N ALA A 13 12.53 -28.24 42.61
CA ALA A 13 11.85 -27.17 41.88
C ALA A 13 11.66 -27.62 40.42
N LEU A 14 10.43 -28.00 40.06
CA LEU A 14 10.04 -28.14 38.64
C LEU A 14 10.07 -26.75 38.01
N ALA A 15 11.15 -26.43 37.29
CA ALA A 15 11.19 -25.34 36.38
C ALA A 15 10.28 -25.72 35.19
N TRP A 16 9.09 -25.13 35.12
CA TRP A 16 8.29 -25.11 33.91
C TRP A 16 9.08 -24.34 32.85
N LEU A 17 9.75 -25.05 31.98
CA LEU A 17 10.20 -24.52 30.71
C LEU A 17 8.93 -24.20 29.89
N ALA A 18 8.48 -22.94 29.96
CA ALA A 18 7.52 -22.43 29.02
C ALA A 18 8.16 -22.61 27.62
N ALA A 19 7.59 -23.51 26.82
CA ALA A 19 7.92 -23.57 25.39
C ALA A 19 7.77 -22.15 24.82
N PRO A 20 8.68 -21.67 23.94
CA PRO A 20 8.48 -20.40 23.31
C PRO A 20 7.14 -20.49 22.56
N ALA A 21 6.13 -19.74 23.01
CA ALA A 21 4.94 -19.49 22.23
C ALA A 21 5.46 -19.01 20.87
N GLY A 22 5.05 -19.68 19.79
CA GLY A 22 5.50 -19.32 18.45
C GLY A 22 5.40 -17.81 18.33
N ALA A 23 6.50 -17.16 17.92
CA ALA A 23 6.58 -15.71 17.91
C ALA A 23 5.35 -15.16 17.18
N ALA A 24 4.56 -14.35 17.88
CA ALA A 24 3.36 -13.77 17.33
C ALA A 24 3.73 -13.02 16.03
N SER A 25 3.02 -13.28 14.96
CA SER A 25 3.29 -12.68 13.65
C SER A 25 1.99 -12.25 13.01
N LEU A 26 2.04 -11.12 12.29
CA LEU A 26 0.93 -10.60 11.49
C LEU A 26 1.25 -10.72 10.00
N MET A 27 0.26 -11.15 9.23
CA MET A 27 0.28 -11.11 7.76
C MET A 27 -0.55 -9.92 7.27
N VAL A 28 0.09 -9.02 6.54
CA VAL A 28 -0.57 -7.84 5.96
C VAL A 28 -0.64 -7.97 4.45
N LEU A 29 -1.83 -7.86 3.88
CA LEU A 29 -2.03 -7.74 2.45
C LEU A 29 -2.06 -6.26 2.06
N SER A 30 -1.17 -5.86 1.14
CA SER A 30 -1.06 -4.46 0.71
C SER A 30 -0.73 -4.36 -0.78
N PRO A 31 -1.36 -3.44 -1.52
CA PRO A 31 -0.97 -3.17 -2.90
C PRO A 31 0.39 -2.45 -2.95
N ALA A 32 1.05 -2.54 -4.11
CA ALA A 32 2.38 -1.97 -4.31
C ALA A 32 2.44 -0.46 -3.97
N SER A 33 1.36 0.28 -4.22
CA SER A 33 1.26 1.72 -3.97
C SER A 33 1.33 2.10 -2.48
N ALA A 34 0.79 1.27 -1.57
CA ALA A 34 0.82 1.52 -0.12
C ALA A 34 1.96 0.75 0.59
N ALA A 35 2.51 -0.29 -0.06
CA ALA A 35 3.51 -1.17 0.55
C ALA A 35 4.75 -0.47 1.12
N PRO A 36 5.31 0.60 0.54
CA PRO A 36 6.45 1.31 1.15
C PRO A 36 6.15 1.83 2.56
N GLY A 37 5.02 2.52 2.74
CA GLY A 37 4.60 3.05 4.04
C GLY A 37 4.27 1.94 5.05
N VAL A 38 3.50 0.93 4.61
CA VAL A 38 3.18 -0.22 5.46
C VAL A 38 4.45 -0.94 5.91
N ARG A 39 5.43 -1.16 5.03
CA ARG A 39 6.71 -1.80 5.36
C ARG A 39 7.52 -1.01 6.39
N ALA A 40 7.61 0.30 6.21
CA ALA A 40 8.32 1.17 7.14
C ALA A 40 7.68 1.13 8.54
N LEU A 41 6.35 1.21 8.62
CA LEU A 41 5.61 1.13 9.86
C LEU A 41 5.63 -0.28 10.48
N ALA A 42 5.59 -1.33 9.67
CA ALA A 42 5.74 -2.71 10.13
C ALA A 42 7.08 -2.92 10.84
N ALA A 43 8.18 -2.38 10.29
CA ALA A 43 9.49 -2.45 10.94
C ALA A 43 9.51 -1.71 12.29
N LEU A 44 8.89 -0.53 12.39
CA LEU A 44 8.76 0.22 13.63
C LEU A 44 7.88 -0.51 14.65
N TYR A 45 6.77 -1.10 14.21
CA TYR A 45 5.89 -1.90 15.06
C TYR A 45 6.61 -3.12 15.61
N THR A 46 7.33 -3.86 14.77
CA THR A 46 8.13 -5.02 15.19
C THR A 46 9.20 -4.61 16.21
N ALA A 47 9.90 -3.50 15.97
CA ALA A 47 10.91 -3.00 16.92
C ALA A 47 10.31 -2.61 18.27
N LYS A 48 9.07 -2.08 18.28
CA LYS A 48 8.36 -1.64 19.50
C LYS A 48 7.75 -2.81 20.30
N THR A 49 7.23 -3.82 19.60
CA THR A 49 6.37 -4.85 20.21
C THR A 49 7.00 -6.25 20.23
N GLY A 50 8.03 -6.49 19.43
CA GLY A 50 8.57 -7.82 19.18
C GLY A 50 7.72 -8.67 18.21
N ILE A 51 6.56 -8.18 17.77
CA ILE A 51 5.65 -8.90 16.87
C ILE A 51 6.14 -8.73 15.42
N ALA A 52 6.44 -9.86 14.78
CA ALA A 52 6.85 -9.84 13.38
C ALA A 52 5.67 -9.46 12.46
N VAL A 53 5.91 -8.58 11.49
CA VAL A 53 4.90 -8.23 10.48
C VAL A 53 5.43 -8.58 9.10
N THR A 54 4.72 -9.47 8.43
CA THR A 54 5.04 -9.91 7.07
C THR A 54 4.09 -9.25 6.08
N LEU A 55 4.63 -8.72 4.99
CA LEU A 55 3.83 -8.14 3.91
C LEU A 55 3.77 -9.09 2.72
N ALA A 56 2.56 -9.33 2.26
CA ALA A 56 2.29 -9.94 0.96
C ALA A 56 1.35 -9.04 0.16
N GLY A 57 1.28 -9.25 -1.14
CA GLY A 57 0.41 -8.45 -1.97
C GLY A 57 0.86 -8.38 -3.43
N GLY A 58 0.58 -7.26 -4.07
CA GLY A 58 0.83 -7.03 -5.49
C GLY A 58 -0.30 -6.22 -6.11
N GLY A 59 -0.74 -6.60 -7.31
CA GLY A 59 -1.92 -6.00 -7.93
C GLY A 59 -3.21 -6.40 -7.20
N ARG A 60 -4.27 -5.60 -7.40
CA ARG A 60 -5.60 -5.81 -6.83
C ARG A 60 -6.07 -7.27 -6.95
N ASP A 61 -6.03 -7.83 -8.16
CA ASP A 61 -6.57 -9.17 -8.42
C ASP A 61 -5.85 -10.26 -7.61
N LYS A 62 -4.55 -10.10 -7.37
CA LYS A 62 -3.79 -11.04 -6.54
C LYS A 62 -4.23 -11.00 -5.08
N ILE A 63 -4.50 -9.79 -4.54
CA ILE A 63 -4.99 -9.60 -3.17
C ILE A 63 -6.40 -10.21 -3.05
N PHE A 64 -7.29 -9.90 -3.99
CA PHE A 64 -8.66 -10.45 -4.00
C PHE A 64 -8.67 -11.98 -4.13
N ALA A 65 -7.80 -12.55 -4.98
CA ALA A 65 -7.67 -13.99 -5.10
C ALA A 65 -7.21 -14.63 -3.77
N ALA A 66 -6.24 -14.03 -3.08
CA ALA A 66 -5.76 -14.50 -1.79
C ALA A 66 -6.86 -14.46 -0.71
N LEU A 67 -7.61 -13.36 -0.63
CA LEU A 67 -8.73 -13.21 0.31
C LEU A 67 -9.86 -14.20 0.00
N LYS A 68 -10.21 -14.37 -1.27
CA LYS A 68 -11.25 -15.33 -1.71
C LYS A 68 -10.86 -16.79 -1.40
N ALA A 69 -9.57 -17.10 -1.50
CA ALA A 69 -9.06 -18.43 -1.18
C ALA A 69 -8.97 -18.70 0.34
N GLY A 70 -9.30 -17.72 1.19
CA GLY A 70 -9.12 -17.85 2.65
C GLY A 70 -7.66 -17.97 3.07
N GLY A 71 -6.75 -17.44 2.27
CA GLY A 71 -5.32 -17.45 2.58
C GLY A 71 -5.01 -16.67 3.85
N PRO A 72 -3.83 -16.89 4.46
CA PRO A 72 -3.46 -16.24 5.71
C PRO A 72 -3.38 -14.71 5.50
N ALA A 73 -4.17 -13.98 6.26
CA ALA A 73 -4.15 -12.53 6.33
C ALA A 73 -4.75 -12.08 7.66
N ASP A 74 -4.15 -11.07 8.26
CA ASP A 74 -4.66 -10.45 9.48
C ASP A 74 -5.16 -9.03 9.21
N VAL A 75 -4.39 -8.26 8.47
CA VAL A 75 -4.72 -6.89 8.11
C VAL A 75 -4.68 -6.72 6.59
N VAL A 76 -5.64 -5.98 6.06
CA VAL A 76 -5.75 -5.67 4.63
C VAL A 76 -5.70 -4.16 4.47
N VAL A 77 -4.84 -3.69 3.58
CA VAL A 77 -4.77 -2.28 3.13
C VAL A 77 -5.17 -2.25 1.67
N LEU A 78 -6.16 -1.44 1.30
CA LEU A 78 -6.65 -1.31 -0.08
C LEU A 78 -7.14 0.12 -0.34
N PRO A 79 -7.30 0.51 -1.62
CA PRO A 79 -8.16 1.62 -1.98
C PRO A 79 -9.52 1.46 -1.29
N THR A 80 -10.05 2.55 -0.73
CA THR A 80 -11.27 2.52 0.09
C THR A 80 -12.45 1.88 -0.64
N ASN A 81 -12.65 2.23 -1.92
CA ASN A 81 -13.73 1.65 -2.72
C ASN A 81 -13.55 0.14 -2.94
N ASP A 82 -12.30 -0.32 -3.11
CA ASP A 82 -12.02 -1.75 -3.26
C ASP A 82 -12.27 -2.50 -1.93
N LEU A 83 -11.98 -1.86 -0.79
CA LEU A 83 -12.18 -2.46 0.53
C LEU A 83 -13.68 -2.61 0.87
N VAL A 84 -14.50 -1.61 0.54
CA VAL A 84 -15.98 -1.65 0.74
C VAL A 84 -16.59 -2.86 0.05
N ASP A 85 -16.10 -3.21 -1.14
CA ASP A 85 -16.63 -4.32 -1.94
C ASP A 85 -16.05 -5.70 -1.52
N THR A 86 -15.30 -5.76 -0.40
CA THR A 86 -14.58 -6.97 0.02
C THR A 86 -15.20 -7.59 1.28
N PRO A 87 -16.15 -8.54 1.15
CA PRO A 87 -16.85 -9.12 2.30
C PRO A 87 -15.96 -9.93 3.24
N SER A 88 -14.75 -10.30 2.79
CA SER A 88 -13.76 -11.01 3.62
C SER A 88 -12.94 -10.08 4.51
N VAL A 89 -13.33 -8.80 4.64
CA VAL A 89 -12.66 -7.83 5.51
C VAL A 89 -13.70 -7.19 6.41
N ALA A 90 -13.44 -7.19 7.70
CA ALA A 90 -14.27 -6.57 8.72
C ALA A 90 -13.68 -5.23 9.16
N GLY A 91 -14.57 -4.27 9.41
CA GLY A 91 -14.17 -2.91 9.78
C GLY A 91 -13.50 -2.17 8.62
N MET A 92 -13.57 -0.86 8.68
CA MET A 92 -12.88 0.00 7.71
C MET A 92 -12.37 1.23 8.45
N THR A 93 -11.05 1.34 8.55
CA THR A 93 -10.38 2.49 9.16
C THR A 93 -9.68 3.27 8.07
N PRO A 94 -10.04 4.55 7.84
CA PRO A 94 -9.38 5.41 6.86
C PRO A 94 -7.91 5.62 7.21
N LEU A 95 -7.03 5.52 6.21
CA LEU A 95 -5.59 5.77 6.36
C LEU A 95 -5.19 7.14 5.81
N GLY A 96 -5.52 7.40 4.57
CA GLY A 96 -5.07 8.60 3.88
C GLY A 96 -5.24 8.51 2.38
N ARG A 97 -4.57 9.42 1.69
CA ARG A 97 -4.65 9.55 0.23
C ARG A 97 -3.28 9.38 -0.42
N ILE A 98 -3.23 8.63 -1.50
CA ILE A 98 -2.05 8.51 -2.37
C ILE A 98 -2.34 9.26 -3.66
N ALA A 99 -1.46 10.20 -4.00
CA ALA A 99 -1.59 10.98 -5.23
C ALA A 99 -1.30 10.14 -6.48
N VAL A 100 -1.93 10.50 -7.59
CA VAL A 100 -1.49 10.07 -8.92
C VAL A 100 -0.29 10.93 -9.31
N GLY A 101 0.76 10.29 -9.80
CA GLY A 101 1.96 10.94 -10.29
C GLY A 101 2.07 10.93 -11.80
N VAL A 102 2.95 11.78 -12.30
CA VAL A 102 3.36 11.89 -13.70
C VAL A 102 4.80 11.46 -13.81
N GLY A 103 5.07 10.42 -14.60
CA GLY A 103 6.41 9.90 -14.84
C GLY A 103 6.75 9.89 -16.31
N VAL A 104 8.04 10.03 -16.59
CA VAL A 104 8.63 9.86 -17.94
C VAL A 104 9.79 8.86 -17.85
N LYS A 105 10.26 8.35 -18.96
CA LYS A 105 11.44 7.48 -18.98
C LYS A 105 12.65 8.22 -18.40
N ALA A 106 13.45 7.53 -17.57
CA ALA A 106 14.69 8.10 -17.04
C ALA A 106 15.60 8.59 -18.16
N GLY A 107 16.16 9.79 -18.01
CA GLY A 107 16.96 10.47 -19.04
C GLY A 107 16.15 11.23 -20.09
N ALA A 108 14.83 11.10 -20.13
CA ALA A 108 13.99 11.95 -20.98
C ALA A 108 13.80 13.34 -20.34
N LYS A 109 13.41 14.32 -21.19
CA LYS A 109 13.04 15.65 -20.69
C LYS A 109 11.82 15.56 -19.80
N VAL A 110 11.96 15.96 -18.55
CA VAL A 110 10.86 15.98 -17.57
C VAL A 110 9.96 17.18 -17.87
N PRO A 111 8.66 16.99 -18.13
CA PRO A 111 7.73 18.08 -18.35
C PRO A 111 7.43 18.82 -17.03
N ASP A 112 7.15 20.10 -17.13
CA ASP A 112 6.61 20.86 -16.01
C ASP A 112 5.10 20.60 -15.90
N VAL A 113 4.67 20.02 -14.79
CA VAL A 113 3.27 19.69 -14.47
C VAL A 113 2.74 20.42 -13.24
N SER A 114 3.45 21.47 -12.81
CA SER A 114 3.20 22.16 -11.54
C SER A 114 1.87 22.95 -11.49
N THR A 115 1.27 23.21 -12.66
CA THR A 115 -0.04 23.87 -12.74
C THR A 115 -0.98 23.08 -13.65
N PRO A 116 -2.31 23.26 -13.52
CA PRO A 116 -3.29 22.61 -14.38
C PRO A 116 -3.03 22.85 -15.87
N GLN A 117 -2.68 24.06 -16.25
CA GLN A 117 -2.41 24.42 -17.64
C GLN A 117 -1.16 23.71 -18.18
N LYS A 118 -0.07 23.69 -17.39
CA LYS A 118 1.18 23.02 -17.76
C LYS A 118 0.99 21.51 -17.86
N PHE A 119 0.30 20.91 -16.87
CA PHE A 119 -0.07 19.50 -16.89
C PHE A 119 -0.85 19.13 -18.15
N ARG A 120 -1.96 19.87 -18.42
CA ARG A 120 -2.74 19.66 -19.65
C ARG A 120 -1.89 19.77 -20.91
N SER A 121 -1.07 20.82 -21.01
CA SER A 121 -0.20 21.05 -22.17
C SER A 121 0.81 19.91 -22.37
N ALA A 122 1.38 19.39 -21.27
CA ALA A 122 2.29 18.24 -21.31
C ALA A 122 1.60 16.98 -21.84
N LEU A 123 0.37 16.68 -21.36
CA LEU A 123 -0.36 15.50 -21.81
C LEU A 123 -0.80 15.58 -23.27
N VAL A 124 -1.23 16.78 -23.74
CA VAL A 124 -1.65 16.98 -25.13
C VAL A 124 -0.46 16.91 -26.08
N ALA A 125 0.72 17.38 -25.66
CA ALA A 125 1.94 17.31 -26.45
C ALA A 125 2.60 15.92 -26.47
N ALA A 126 2.19 15.04 -25.57
CA ALA A 126 2.77 13.72 -25.43
C ALA A 126 2.46 12.82 -26.64
N LYS A 127 3.45 12.03 -27.07
CA LYS A 127 3.27 10.96 -28.07
C LYS A 127 2.22 9.94 -27.63
N GLY A 128 2.12 9.71 -26.32
CA GLY A 128 1.12 8.86 -25.68
C GLY A 128 1.19 8.99 -24.18
N VAL A 129 0.03 8.87 -23.54
CA VAL A 129 -0.14 8.88 -22.08
C VAL A 129 -0.60 7.51 -21.64
N ALA A 130 0.28 6.77 -20.97
CA ALA A 130 0.02 5.44 -20.46
C ALA A 130 -0.62 5.51 -19.08
N TYR A 131 -1.55 4.60 -18.82
CA TYR A 131 -2.19 4.39 -17.52
C TYR A 131 -2.75 2.97 -17.44
N ALA A 132 -3.04 2.50 -16.22
CA ALA A 132 -3.61 1.16 -16.03
C ALA A 132 -4.97 1.07 -16.74
N ASP A 133 -5.19 -0.02 -17.50
CA ASP A 133 -6.45 -0.27 -18.21
C ASP A 133 -7.62 -0.26 -17.21
N PRO A 134 -8.63 0.60 -17.39
CA PRO A 134 -9.80 0.65 -16.52
C PRO A 134 -10.60 -0.66 -16.51
N ALA A 135 -10.49 -1.48 -17.57
CA ALA A 135 -11.12 -2.79 -17.64
C ALA A 135 -10.53 -3.80 -16.63
N ALA A 136 -9.29 -3.58 -16.17
CA ALA A 136 -8.71 -4.33 -15.05
C ALA A 136 -9.36 -4.02 -13.68
N GLY A 137 -10.28 -3.05 -13.63
CA GLY A 137 -11.09 -2.73 -12.45
C GLY A 137 -10.37 -1.96 -11.34
N THR A 138 -9.11 -1.57 -11.52
CA THR A 138 -8.35 -0.84 -10.50
C THR A 138 -8.91 0.57 -10.27
N SER A 139 -8.96 1.01 -9.02
CA SER A 139 -9.42 2.37 -8.66
C SER A 139 -8.61 3.45 -9.36
N ALA A 140 -7.28 3.30 -9.45
CA ALA A 140 -6.41 4.25 -10.13
C ALA A 140 -6.68 4.29 -11.65
N GLY A 141 -6.83 3.12 -12.30
CA GLY A 141 -7.12 3.05 -13.73
C GLY A 141 -8.44 3.74 -14.09
N LYS A 142 -9.50 3.47 -13.35
CA LYS A 142 -10.82 4.11 -13.52
C LYS A 142 -10.74 5.63 -13.33
N LEU A 143 -10.06 6.07 -12.28
CA LEU A 143 -9.90 7.49 -11.94
C LEU A 143 -9.15 8.26 -13.05
N ILE A 144 -8.05 7.68 -13.56
CA ILE A 144 -7.25 8.29 -14.62
C ILE A 144 -8.01 8.28 -15.96
N ASP A 145 -8.73 7.20 -16.26
CA ASP A 145 -9.53 7.15 -17.49
C ASP A 145 -10.67 8.19 -17.47
N GLN A 146 -11.31 8.37 -16.32
CA GLN A 146 -12.31 9.43 -16.14
C GLN A 146 -11.69 10.82 -16.33
N LEU A 147 -10.52 11.09 -15.73
CA LEU A 147 -9.78 12.33 -15.95
C LEU A 147 -9.54 12.59 -17.45
N LEU A 148 -8.93 11.61 -18.13
CA LEU A 148 -8.56 11.74 -19.54
C LEU A 148 -9.77 11.76 -20.49
N SER A 149 -10.96 11.44 -20.00
CA SER A 149 -12.22 11.52 -20.75
C SER A 149 -12.84 12.93 -20.73
N ALA A 150 -12.35 13.82 -19.89
CA ALA A 150 -12.83 15.21 -19.83
C ALA A 150 -12.52 15.96 -21.14
N PRO A 151 -13.40 16.90 -21.56
CA PRO A 151 -13.27 17.61 -22.85
C PRO A 151 -11.93 18.31 -23.06
N GLU A 152 -11.32 18.81 -22.00
CA GLU A 152 -10.04 19.51 -22.02
C GLU A 152 -8.84 18.62 -22.36
N PHE A 153 -8.98 17.30 -22.24
CA PHE A 153 -8.00 16.30 -22.63
C PHE A 153 -8.31 15.66 -24.00
N LYS A 154 -9.29 16.20 -24.72
CA LYS A 154 -9.55 15.80 -26.11
C LYS A 154 -8.30 16.02 -26.94
N GLY A 155 -7.80 14.97 -27.55
CA GLY A 155 -6.54 14.99 -28.32
C GLY A 155 -5.36 14.32 -27.61
N VAL A 156 -5.48 14.02 -26.31
CA VAL A 156 -4.50 13.16 -25.63
C VAL A 156 -4.59 11.74 -26.21
N ARG A 157 -3.47 11.22 -26.73
CA ARG A 157 -3.39 9.83 -27.14
C ARG A 157 -3.32 8.94 -25.91
N ARG A 158 -4.42 8.31 -25.57
CA ARG A 158 -4.54 7.40 -24.42
C ARG A 158 -3.94 6.03 -24.74
N VAL A 159 -3.14 5.49 -23.83
CA VAL A 159 -2.47 4.18 -23.94
C VAL A 159 -2.80 3.37 -22.69
N PRO A 160 -4.00 2.76 -22.60
CA PRO A 160 -4.33 1.85 -21.50
C PRO A 160 -3.46 0.61 -21.60
N VAL A 161 -2.89 0.18 -20.46
CA VAL A 161 -2.02 -1.00 -20.38
C VAL A 161 -2.44 -1.97 -19.29
N GLN A 162 -2.22 -3.25 -19.51
CA GLN A 162 -2.38 -4.23 -18.45
C GLN A 162 -1.21 -4.11 -17.46
N GLY A 163 -1.53 -3.91 -16.17
CA GLY A 163 -0.54 -3.75 -15.12
C GLY A 163 -0.03 -2.31 -14.97
N LEU A 164 1.29 -2.15 -14.84
CA LEU A 164 1.91 -0.87 -14.52
C LEU A 164 2.11 0.01 -15.78
N ALA A 165 1.65 1.24 -15.74
CA ALA A 165 1.74 2.20 -16.85
C ALA A 165 3.17 2.46 -17.32
N MET A 166 4.14 2.36 -16.44
CA MET A 166 5.56 2.58 -16.75
C MET A 166 6.14 1.56 -17.74
N THR A 167 5.49 0.40 -17.95
CA THR A 167 5.91 -0.57 -18.96
C THR A 167 5.82 0.01 -20.39
N ALA A 168 4.87 0.92 -20.61
CA ALA A 168 4.73 1.61 -21.89
C ALA A 168 5.82 2.67 -22.12
N LEU A 169 6.42 3.21 -21.05
CA LEU A 169 7.60 4.07 -21.15
C LEU A 169 8.82 3.28 -21.62
N ALA A 170 9.03 2.10 -21.04
CA ALA A 170 10.14 1.22 -21.40
C ALA A 170 10.06 0.77 -22.86
N SER A 171 8.87 0.38 -23.32
CA SER A 171 8.63 -0.06 -24.71
C SER A 171 8.53 1.07 -25.74
N GLY A 172 8.50 2.34 -25.31
CA GLY A 172 8.35 3.50 -26.18
C GLY A 172 6.94 3.68 -26.79
N GLN A 173 5.94 3.00 -26.25
CA GLN A 173 4.52 3.17 -26.65
C GLN A 173 3.94 4.49 -26.15
N ALA A 174 4.45 4.99 -25.02
CA ALA A 174 4.12 6.27 -24.45
C ALA A 174 5.40 6.99 -23.96
N ASP A 175 5.33 8.29 -23.80
CA ASP A 175 6.39 9.12 -23.21
C ASP A 175 5.98 9.70 -21.85
N ILE A 176 4.69 9.64 -21.50
CA ILE A 176 4.19 9.96 -20.17
C ILE A 176 3.45 8.74 -19.59
N ALA A 177 3.66 8.46 -18.31
CA ALA A 177 2.87 7.51 -17.55
C ALA A 177 2.18 8.21 -16.38
N LEU A 178 0.89 7.93 -16.21
CA LEU A 178 0.10 8.29 -15.03
C LEU A 178 -0.07 7.03 -14.18
N GLN A 179 0.43 7.06 -12.95
CA GLN A 179 0.45 5.92 -12.04
C GLN A 179 0.43 6.43 -10.59
N MET A 180 0.16 5.58 -9.62
CA MET A 180 0.29 5.96 -8.21
C MET A 180 1.72 6.44 -7.93
N LEU A 181 1.84 7.61 -7.31
CA LEU A 181 3.12 8.30 -7.12
C LEU A 181 4.21 7.44 -6.46
N PRO A 182 3.95 6.65 -5.40
CA PRO A 182 4.98 5.80 -4.80
C PRO A 182 5.52 4.72 -5.75
N GLU A 183 4.68 4.23 -6.68
CA GLU A 183 5.09 3.21 -7.65
C GLU A 183 6.05 3.80 -8.70
N LEU A 184 5.77 5.03 -9.16
CA LEU A 184 6.69 5.75 -10.05
C LEU A 184 8.00 6.07 -9.35
N ALA A 185 7.93 6.58 -8.10
CA ALA A 185 9.11 6.95 -7.32
C ALA A 185 10.02 5.76 -6.99
N ALA A 186 9.45 4.56 -6.85
CA ALA A 186 10.20 3.35 -6.59
C ALA A 186 10.93 2.79 -7.83
N ASN A 187 10.56 3.24 -9.04
CA ASN A 187 11.11 2.71 -10.28
C ASN A 187 12.29 3.57 -10.78
N LYS A 188 13.49 3.01 -10.76
CA LYS A 188 14.73 3.69 -11.18
C LYS A 188 14.77 4.05 -12.68
N GLU A 189 13.93 3.42 -13.49
CA GLU A 189 13.83 3.71 -14.93
C GLU A 189 12.85 4.85 -15.24
N VAL A 190 12.26 5.46 -14.19
CA VAL A 190 11.30 6.55 -14.30
C VAL A 190 11.87 7.82 -13.67
N ALA A 191 11.80 8.92 -14.39
CA ALA A 191 11.97 10.26 -13.85
C ALA A 191 10.60 10.82 -13.48
N LEU A 192 10.43 11.20 -12.21
CA LEU A 192 9.19 11.74 -11.69
C LEU A 192 9.07 13.23 -12.06
N ALA A 193 7.97 13.61 -12.72
CA ALA A 193 7.66 15.01 -13.03
C ALA A 193 6.92 15.71 -11.86
N GLY A 194 6.16 14.96 -11.08
CA GLY A 194 5.40 15.45 -9.95
C GLY A 194 4.02 14.79 -9.83
N PRO A 195 3.21 15.21 -8.86
CA PRO A 195 1.82 14.79 -8.77
C PRO A 195 0.97 15.42 -9.87
N VAL A 196 -0.12 14.75 -10.23
CA VAL A 196 -1.22 15.38 -10.99
C VAL A 196 -1.79 16.51 -10.13
N PRO A 197 -2.05 17.71 -10.70
CA PRO A 197 -2.63 18.79 -9.92
C PRO A 197 -3.95 18.42 -9.26
N GLU A 198 -4.11 18.74 -7.98
CA GLU A 198 -5.23 18.29 -7.13
C GLU A 198 -6.62 18.72 -7.65
N ASN A 199 -6.71 19.84 -8.36
CA ASN A 199 -7.96 20.28 -8.99
C ASN A 199 -8.43 19.36 -10.13
N TYR A 200 -7.58 18.50 -10.65
CA TYR A 200 -7.94 17.44 -11.58
C TYR A 200 -8.21 16.11 -10.87
N VAL A 201 -7.29 15.69 -10.02
CA VAL A 201 -7.38 14.43 -9.27
C VAL A 201 -6.70 14.58 -7.92
N ALA A 202 -7.49 14.54 -6.87
CA ALA A 202 -6.94 14.60 -5.51
C ALA A 202 -6.14 13.34 -5.11
N GLY A 203 -6.27 12.25 -5.86
CA GLY A 203 -5.64 10.96 -5.59
C GLY A 203 -6.65 9.87 -5.25
N VAL A 204 -6.15 8.75 -4.75
CA VAL A 204 -6.94 7.59 -4.34
C VAL A 204 -6.90 7.48 -2.82
N ASP A 205 -8.06 7.37 -2.20
CA ASP A 205 -8.21 7.15 -0.76
C ASP A 205 -7.94 5.70 -0.41
N PHE A 206 -7.22 5.47 0.66
CA PHE A 206 -6.86 4.17 1.20
C PHE A 206 -7.43 3.97 2.59
N SER A 207 -7.87 2.76 2.85
CA SER A 207 -8.34 2.30 4.16
C SER A 207 -7.71 0.96 4.50
N THR A 208 -7.82 0.59 5.76
CA THR A 208 -7.40 -0.71 6.28
C THR A 208 -8.55 -1.38 7.01
N GLY A 209 -8.51 -2.71 7.10
CA GLY A 209 -9.47 -3.51 7.85
C GLY A 209 -8.89 -4.85 8.26
N ILE A 210 -9.64 -5.58 9.08
CA ILE A 210 -9.26 -6.88 9.62
C ILE A 210 -9.73 -7.96 8.65
N ALA A 211 -8.82 -8.84 8.22
CA ALA A 211 -9.16 -9.96 7.36
C ALA A 211 -10.01 -11.00 8.12
N ALA A 212 -11.02 -11.57 7.44
CA ALA A 212 -11.87 -12.62 8.03
C ALA A 212 -11.10 -13.91 8.37
N SER A 213 -9.92 -14.11 7.78
CA SER A 213 -9.04 -15.25 8.06
C SER A 213 -8.13 -15.06 9.27
N THR A 214 -8.15 -13.89 9.93
CA THR A 214 -7.30 -13.68 11.12
C THR A 214 -7.70 -14.59 12.27
N THR A 215 -6.71 -15.09 12.97
CA THR A 215 -6.90 -15.84 14.22
C THR A 215 -6.69 -14.99 15.46
N ASP A 216 -6.21 -13.74 15.30
CA ASP A 216 -5.98 -12.78 16.39
C ASP A 216 -6.43 -11.36 15.98
N ALA A 217 -7.74 -11.15 16.07
CA ALA A 217 -8.35 -9.86 15.72
C ALA A 217 -7.88 -8.71 16.64
N LEU A 218 -7.52 -9.00 17.91
CA LEU A 218 -7.02 -7.98 18.82
C LEU A 218 -5.64 -7.48 18.39
N GLN A 219 -4.76 -8.38 17.98
CA GLN A 219 -3.44 -8.03 17.48
C GLN A 219 -3.52 -7.32 16.13
N ALA A 220 -4.42 -7.77 15.24
CA ALA A 220 -4.69 -7.08 13.97
C ALA A 220 -5.18 -5.65 14.21
N GLN A 221 -6.11 -5.43 15.16
CA GLN A 221 -6.59 -4.09 15.52
C GLN A 221 -5.47 -3.23 16.11
N ALA A 222 -4.65 -3.78 16.98
CA ALA A 222 -3.51 -3.04 17.57
C ALA A 222 -2.52 -2.56 16.47
N PHE A 223 -2.33 -3.34 15.42
CA PHE A 223 -1.51 -2.91 14.29
C PHE A 223 -2.22 -1.83 13.44
N ILE A 224 -3.53 -1.94 13.24
CA ILE A 224 -4.33 -0.90 12.56
C ILE A 224 -4.26 0.41 13.34
N ASP A 225 -4.41 0.38 14.66
CA ASP A 225 -4.29 1.56 15.52
C ASP A 225 -2.90 2.20 15.40
N PHE A 226 -1.85 1.37 15.31
CA PHE A 226 -0.49 1.85 15.07
C PHE A 226 -0.34 2.49 13.68
N LEU A 227 -0.92 1.89 12.64
CA LEU A 227 -0.87 2.45 11.28
C LEU A 227 -1.53 3.85 11.22
N THR A 228 -2.59 4.06 12.00
CA THR A 228 -3.39 5.29 12.01
C THR A 228 -2.98 6.30 13.07
N ASP A 229 -2.00 5.97 13.93
CA ASP A 229 -1.48 6.89 14.94
C ASP A 229 -0.87 8.13 14.27
N ARG A 230 -1.28 9.30 14.72
CA ARG A 230 -0.76 10.60 14.24
C ARG A 230 0.76 10.72 14.33
N GLN A 231 1.38 10.07 15.31
CA GLN A 231 2.83 10.07 15.47
C GLN A 231 3.52 9.43 14.25
N ASN A 232 2.83 8.57 13.51
CA ASN A 232 3.30 7.90 12.32
C ASN A 232 3.03 8.65 11.01
N ALA A 233 2.37 9.81 11.07
CA ALA A 233 2.01 10.59 9.88
C ALA A 233 3.23 10.99 9.03
N ALA A 234 4.37 11.30 9.66
CA ALA A 234 5.59 11.65 8.94
C ALA A 234 6.14 10.46 8.13
N VAL A 235 6.02 9.24 8.66
CA VAL A 235 6.44 8.01 7.98
C VAL A 235 5.57 7.77 6.75
N TRP A 236 4.25 7.91 6.87
CA TRP A 236 3.34 7.81 5.74
C TRP A 236 3.66 8.82 4.64
N LYS A 237 3.82 10.11 5.01
CA LYS A 237 4.14 11.18 4.05
C LYS A 237 5.45 10.93 3.32
N ALA A 238 6.49 10.49 4.03
CA ALA A 238 7.78 10.14 3.43
C ALA A 238 7.67 8.97 2.42
N ASN A 239 6.62 8.15 2.52
CA ASN A 239 6.33 7.03 1.64
C ASN A 239 5.15 7.27 0.68
N GLY A 240 4.74 8.53 0.51
CA GLY A 240 3.82 8.96 -0.54
C GLY A 240 2.33 8.81 -0.23
N LEU A 241 1.95 8.49 1.02
CA LEU A 241 0.57 8.57 1.50
C LEU A 241 0.41 9.79 2.42
N THR A 242 -0.55 10.64 2.12
CA THR A 242 -0.96 11.76 2.98
C THR A 242 -2.07 11.27 3.91
N PRO A 243 -1.80 11.10 5.23
CA PRO A 243 -2.83 10.66 6.17
C PRO A 243 -3.99 11.65 6.24
N PHE A 244 -5.19 11.15 6.48
CA PHE A 244 -6.31 12.03 6.82
C PHE A 244 -6.06 12.66 8.18
N GLY A 245 -6.40 13.94 8.30
CA GLY A 245 -6.40 14.63 9.58
C GLY A 245 -7.54 14.09 10.45
N ASN A 246 -7.21 13.45 11.54
CA ASN A 246 -8.16 13.13 12.61
C ASN A 246 -8.09 14.23 13.66
#